data_475fb6b44586c4155e716f1f60ddbde8
#
_entry.id   475fb6b44586c4155e716f1f60ddbde8
#
_cell.length_a   1.000
_cell.length_b   1.000
_cell.length_c   1.000
_cell.angle_alpha   90.00
_cell.angle_beta   90.00
_cell.angle_gamma   90.00
#
_symmetry.space_group_name_H-M   'P 1'
#
loop_
_entity.id
_entity.type
_entity.pdbx_description
1 polymer ?
#
loop_
_entity_poly.entity_id
_entity_poly.type
_entity_poly.pdbx_seq_one_letter_code
_entity_poly.pdbx_strand_id
1 'polypeptide(L)'
;MTFHYKQELDPEAVPQFGLIAEQVEKVNPDLVVRDDDGKVSTVRYEAVNAMLLDEFLKEHRDVAQHESTIAELKTTIAQQRKQIEALTATIQKVSDQIALSKHARQLVANP
;
A
#
# COMPACT_ATOMS: atom_id res chain seq x y z
N MET A 1 4.41 17.26 12.50
CA MET A 1 5.25 18.42 12.16
C MET A 1 6.16 18.76 13.34
N THR A 2 7.38 19.12 13.06
CA THR A 2 8.34 19.55 14.09
C THR A 2 8.57 21.04 13.94
N PHE A 3 8.55 21.78 15.05
CA PHE A 3 8.76 23.23 15.04
C PHE A 3 9.50 23.68 16.32
N HIS A 4 10.02 24.90 16.29
CA HIS A 4 10.60 25.55 17.45
C HIS A 4 9.80 26.79 17.81
N TYR A 5 9.63 27.06 19.09
CA TYR A 5 9.10 28.35 19.54
C TYR A 5 10.15 29.44 19.28
N LYS A 6 9.67 30.70 19.19
CA LYS A 6 10.57 31.83 19.08
C LYS A 6 11.54 31.87 20.26
N GLN A 7 12.76 32.27 20.01
CA GLN A 7 13.83 32.31 21.01
C GLN A 7 13.46 33.08 22.29
N GLU A 8 12.57 34.06 22.16
CA GLU A 8 12.04 34.84 23.30
C GLU A 8 11.19 33.98 24.21
N LEU A 9 10.52 32.95 23.70
CA LEU A 9 9.64 32.05 24.46
C LEU A 9 10.35 30.76 24.86
N ASP A 10 11.35 30.34 24.12
CA ASP A 10 12.10 29.12 24.31
C ASP A 10 13.59 29.36 23.99
N PRO A 11 14.36 29.90 24.95
CA PRO A 11 15.78 30.20 24.75
C PRO A 11 16.62 28.95 24.43
N GLU A 12 16.19 27.78 24.86
CA GLU A 12 16.89 26.52 24.65
C GLU A 12 16.65 25.94 23.25
N ALA A 13 15.69 26.52 22.52
CA ALA A 13 15.30 26.09 21.16
C ALA A 13 15.00 24.59 21.07
N VAL A 14 14.29 24.05 22.04
CA VAL A 14 13.90 22.65 22.08
C VAL A 14 12.93 22.35 20.93
N PRO A 15 13.16 21.32 20.11
CA PRO A 15 12.23 20.93 19.05
C PRO A 15 10.87 20.58 19.64
N GLN A 16 9.82 21.16 19.09
CA GLN A 16 8.44 20.91 19.48
C GLN A 16 7.72 20.06 18.43
N PHE A 17 6.81 19.22 18.89
CA PHE A 17 5.93 18.44 18.04
C PHE A 17 4.52 19.00 18.12
N GLY A 18 3.94 19.24 16.97
CA GLY A 18 2.59 19.76 16.89
C GLY A 18 2.21 20.09 15.46
N LEU A 19 1.05 20.71 15.32
CA LEU A 19 0.53 21.11 14.02
C LEU A 19 0.76 22.61 13.84
N ILE A 20 1.20 22.98 12.65
CA ILE A 20 1.33 24.39 12.24
C ILE A 20 0.01 24.80 11.58
N ALA A 21 -0.64 25.81 12.18
CA ALA A 21 -2.01 26.20 11.78
C ALA A 21 -2.13 26.55 10.30
N GLU A 22 -1.15 27.24 9.71
CA GLU A 22 -1.14 27.61 8.30
C GLU A 22 -1.02 26.39 7.37
N GLN A 23 -0.35 25.33 7.82
CA GLN A 23 -0.27 24.09 7.06
C GLN A 23 -1.57 23.30 7.17
N VAL A 24 -2.19 23.28 8.34
CA VAL A 24 -3.49 22.66 8.55
C VAL A 24 -4.57 23.34 7.74
N GLU A 25 -4.55 24.67 7.65
CA GLU A 25 -5.48 25.43 6.82
C GLU A 25 -5.46 25.00 5.35
N LYS A 26 -4.29 24.70 4.83
CA LYS A 26 -4.13 24.22 3.45
C LYS A 26 -4.78 22.86 3.21
N VAL A 27 -4.82 22.03 4.22
CA VAL A 27 -5.45 20.71 4.16
C VAL A 27 -6.95 20.82 4.35
N ASN A 28 -7.37 21.52 5.40
CA ASN A 28 -8.79 21.76 5.69
C ASN A 28 -8.96 23.03 6.49
N PRO A 29 -9.54 24.09 5.89
CA PRO A 29 -9.76 25.38 6.57
C PRO A 29 -10.65 25.30 7.80
N ASP A 30 -11.52 24.31 7.89
CA ASP A 30 -12.44 24.14 9.02
C ASP A 30 -11.74 23.70 10.31
N LEU A 31 -10.48 23.25 10.21
CA LEU A 31 -9.70 22.76 11.34
C LEU A 31 -8.89 23.85 12.05
N VAL A 32 -8.99 25.09 11.62
CA VAL A 32 -8.26 26.20 12.20
C VAL A 32 -9.20 27.20 12.85
N VAL A 33 -8.68 27.92 13.84
CA VAL A 33 -9.35 29.05 14.46
C VAL A 33 -8.72 30.33 13.91
N ARG A 34 -9.55 31.28 13.54
CA ARG A 34 -9.10 32.59 13.06
C ARG A 34 -9.24 33.64 14.13
N ASP A 35 -8.36 34.60 14.14
CA ASP A 35 -8.46 35.76 15.01
C ASP A 35 -9.48 36.78 14.47
N ASP A 36 -9.66 37.92 15.14
CA ASP A 36 -10.60 38.98 14.75
C ASP A 36 -10.24 39.63 13.40
N ASP A 37 -8.98 39.55 12.99
CA ASP A 37 -8.49 40.05 11.69
C ASP A 37 -8.64 39.01 10.57
N GLY A 38 -9.19 37.82 10.86
CA GLY A 38 -9.35 36.73 9.90
C GLY A 38 -8.09 35.92 9.63
N LYS A 39 -7.02 36.16 10.36
CA LYS A 39 -5.78 35.40 10.25
C LYS A 39 -5.85 34.11 11.03
N VAL A 40 -5.18 33.09 10.52
CA VAL A 40 -5.09 31.79 11.18
C VAL A 40 -4.31 31.95 12.49
N SER A 41 -4.92 31.58 13.61
CA SER A 41 -4.39 31.71 14.95
C SER A 41 -3.89 30.39 15.52
N THR A 42 -4.75 29.37 15.51
CA THR A 42 -4.43 28.06 16.08
C THR A 42 -5.21 26.96 15.40
N VAL A 43 -4.94 25.74 15.79
CA VAL A 43 -5.59 24.54 15.29
C VAL A 43 -6.71 24.11 16.26
N ARG A 44 -7.83 23.67 15.70
CA ARG A 44 -8.90 23.04 16.49
C ARG A 44 -8.54 21.59 16.79
N TYR A 45 -7.70 21.40 17.81
CA TYR A 45 -7.16 20.06 18.14
C TYR A 45 -8.23 19.03 18.44
N GLU A 46 -9.33 19.42 19.06
CA GLU A 46 -10.45 18.51 19.35
C GLU A 46 -11.06 17.95 18.07
N ALA A 47 -11.28 18.81 17.09
CA ALA A 47 -11.80 18.41 15.77
C ALA A 47 -10.79 17.54 15.02
N VAL A 48 -9.51 17.89 15.07
CA VAL A 48 -8.42 17.10 14.47
C VAL A 48 -8.36 15.71 15.09
N ASN A 49 -8.42 15.61 16.41
CA ASN A 49 -8.39 14.32 17.09
C ASN A 49 -9.56 13.44 16.72
N ALA A 50 -10.76 14.00 16.63
CA ALA A 50 -11.96 13.27 16.21
C ALA A 50 -11.83 12.78 14.76
N MET A 51 -11.35 13.62 13.86
CA MET A 51 -11.12 13.25 12.45
C MET A 51 -10.04 12.20 12.30
N LEU A 52 -8.94 12.32 13.04
CA LEU A 52 -7.86 11.33 13.01
C LEU A 52 -8.33 9.97 13.50
N LEU A 53 -9.15 9.93 14.54
CA LEU A 53 -9.73 8.66 15.00
C LEU A 53 -10.62 8.04 13.94
N ASP A 54 -11.47 8.83 13.30
CA ASP A 54 -12.36 8.37 12.25
C ASP A 54 -11.57 7.81 11.06
N GLU A 55 -10.56 8.54 10.59
CA GLU A 55 -9.68 8.09 9.51
C GLU A 55 -8.87 6.86 9.90
N PHE A 56 -8.36 6.81 11.14
CA PHE A 56 -7.67 5.63 11.66
C PHE A 56 -8.54 4.39 11.62
N LEU A 57 -9.81 4.50 12.01
CA LEU A 57 -10.74 3.38 11.97
C LEU A 57 -11.05 2.94 10.54
N LYS A 58 -11.14 3.86 9.60
CA LYS A 58 -11.30 3.55 8.17
C LYS A 58 -10.07 2.82 7.63
N GLU A 59 -8.89 3.36 7.87
CA GLU A 59 -7.62 2.76 7.48
C GLU A 59 -7.44 1.36 8.08
N HIS A 60 -7.83 1.18 9.34
CA HIS A 60 -7.76 -0.12 10.00
C HIS A 60 -8.64 -1.16 9.31
N ARG A 61 -9.85 -0.77 8.90
CA ARG A 61 -10.75 -1.64 8.12
C ARG A 61 -10.17 -1.95 6.74
N ASP A 62 -9.61 -0.95 6.07
CA ASP A 62 -9.00 -1.13 4.76
C ASP A 62 -7.79 -2.06 4.82
N VAL A 63 -6.95 -1.92 5.84
CA VAL A 63 -5.80 -2.82 6.07
C VAL A 63 -6.29 -4.26 6.29
N ALA A 64 -7.32 -4.47 7.11
CA ALA A 64 -7.88 -5.79 7.34
C ALA A 64 -8.41 -6.42 6.04
N GLN A 65 -9.08 -5.64 5.20
CA GLN A 65 -9.56 -6.10 3.89
C GLN A 65 -8.40 -6.42 2.95
N HIS A 66 -7.36 -5.59 2.92
CA HIS A 66 -6.16 -5.83 2.12
C HIS A 66 -5.44 -7.11 2.55
N GLU A 67 -5.33 -7.35 3.85
CA GLU A 67 -4.75 -8.60 4.38
C GLU A 67 -5.51 -9.83 3.90
N SER A 68 -6.84 -9.77 3.92
CA SER A 68 -7.70 -10.83 3.39
C SER A 68 -7.47 -11.04 1.90
N THR A 69 -7.41 -9.97 1.12
CA THR A 69 -7.15 -10.02 -0.33
C THR A 69 -5.77 -10.60 -0.63
N ILE A 70 -4.75 -10.23 0.14
CA ILE A 70 -3.40 -10.78 0.00
C ILE A 70 -3.40 -12.29 0.26
N ALA A 71 -4.12 -12.75 1.28
CA ALA A 71 -4.24 -14.18 1.58
C ALA A 71 -4.90 -14.94 0.42
N GLU A 72 -5.97 -14.40 -0.16
CA GLU A 72 -6.62 -14.98 -1.33
C GLU A 72 -5.70 -15.01 -2.56
N LEU A 73 -4.98 -13.93 -2.81
CA LEU A 73 -4.02 -13.85 -3.92
C LEU A 73 -2.88 -14.85 -3.76
N LYS A 74 -2.37 -15.05 -2.55
CA LYS A 74 -1.35 -16.06 -2.27
C LYS A 74 -1.86 -17.47 -2.58
N THR A 75 -3.10 -17.78 -2.20
CA THR A 75 -3.73 -19.07 -2.51
C THR A 75 -3.88 -19.24 -4.02
N THR A 76 -4.35 -18.22 -4.72
CA THR A 76 -4.51 -18.23 -6.18
C THR A 76 -3.17 -18.45 -6.89
N ILE A 77 -2.12 -17.77 -6.45
CA ILE A 77 -0.78 -17.93 -7.01
C ILE A 77 -0.29 -19.37 -6.81
N ALA A 78 -0.49 -19.94 -5.63
CA ALA A 78 -0.10 -21.33 -5.36
C ALA A 78 -0.83 -22.32 -6.28
N GLN A 79 -2.12 -22.13 -6.52
CA GLN A 79 -2.91 -22.92 -7.44
C GLN A 79 -2.42 -22.78 -8.89
N GLN A 80 -2.17 -21.55 -9.33
CA GLN A 80 -1.66 -21.28 -10.67
C GLN A 80 -0.28 -21.90 -10.90
N ARG A 81 0.60 -21.87 -9.89
CA ARG A 81 1.90 -22.56 -9.97
C ARG A 81 1.75 -24.05 -10.19
N LYS A 82 0.85 -24.69 -9.48
CA LYS A 82 0.55 -26.12 -9.68
C LYS A 82 0.04 -26.40 -11.08
N GLN A 83 -0.84 -25.55 -11.59
CA GLN A 83 -1.37 -25.67 -12.96
C GLN A 83 -0.25 -25.51 -13.99
N ILE A 84 0.63 -24.54 -13.81
CA ILE A 84 1.77 -24.29 -14.70
C ILE A 84 2.71 -25.51 -14.67
N GLU A 85 3.02 -26.06 -13.53
CA GLU A 85 3.86 -27.26 -13.38
C GLU A 85 3.22 -28.44 -14.12
N ALA A 86 1.91 -28.66 -13.94
CA ALA A 86 1.18 -29.73 -14.62
C ALA A 86 1.17 -29.55 -16.15
N LEU A 87 0.94 -28.33 -16.61
CA LEU A 87 0.95 -28.01 -18.05
C LEU A 87 2.36 -28.16 -18.63
N THR A 88 3.38 -27.73 -17.92
CA THR A 88 4.78 -27.88 -18.31
C THR A 88 5.14 -29.37 -18.47
N ALA A 89 4.74 -30.20 -17.49
CA ALA A 89 4.95 -31.65 -17.57
C ALA A 89 4.22 -32.27 -18.78
N THR A 90 3.00 -31.83 -19.04
CA THR A 90 2.21 -32.29 -20.21
C THR A 90 2.88 -31.92 -21.52
N ILE A 91 3.34 -30.66 -21.62
CA ILE A 91 4.06 -30.17 -22.81
C ILE A 91 5.33 -30.98 -23.03
N GLN A 92 6.07 -31.30 -21.97
CA GLN A 92 7.28 -32.10 -22.06
C GLN A 92 6.98 -33.52 -22.56
N LYS A 93 5.91 -34.15 -22.07
CA LYS A 93 5.46 -35.46 -22.58
C LYS A 93 5.11 -35.43 -24.04
N VAL A 94 4.36 -34.41 -24.47
CA VAL A 94 3.98 -34.24 -25.88
C VAL A 94 5.22 -34.04 -26.76
N SER A 95 6.16 -33.21 -26.30
CA SER A 95 7.43 -32.99 -26.98
C SER A 95 8.23 -34.28 -27.14
N ASP A 96 8.32 -35.07 -26.10
CA ASP A 96 9.02 -36.36 -26.10
C ASP A 96 8.35 -37.35 -27.07
N GLN A 97 7.01 -37.42 -27.06
CA GLN A 97 6.25 -38.27 -27.99
C GLN A 97 6.44 -37.87 -29.46
N ILE A 98 6.48 -36.57 -29.73
CA ILE A 98 6.75 -36.07 -31.08
C ILE A 98 8.16 -36.44 -31.51
N ALA A 99 9.14 -36.31 -30.63
CA ALA A 99 10.52 -36.71 -30.95
C ALA A 99 10.64 -38.20 -31.21
N LEU A 100 10.00 -39.04 -30.41
CA LEU A 100 9.97 -40.50 -30.62
C LEU A 100 9.27 -40.87 -31.91
N SER A 101 8.13 -40.27 -32.21
CA SER A 101 7.39 -40.48 -33.44
C SER A 101 8.20 -40.10 -34.69
N LYS A 102 8.91 -38.99 -34.61
CA LYS A 102 9.78 -38.50 -35.69
C LYS A 102 10.96 -39.44 -35.91
N HIS A 103 11.56 -39.94 -34.84
CA HIS A 103 12.64 -40.92 -34.93
C HIS A 103 12.18 -42.23 -35.51
N ALA A 104 11.02 -42.77 -35.13
CA ALA A 104 10.43 -43.97 -35.66
C ALA A 104 10.17 -43.85 -37.18
N ARG A 105 9.68 -42.71 -37.66
CA ARG A 105 9.50 -42.43 -39.08
C ARG A 105 10.81 -42.46 -39.85
N GLN A 106 11.86 -41.90 -39.32
CA GLN A 106 13.19 -41.91 -39.93
C GLN A 106 13.74 -43.31 -40.04
N LEU A 107 13.56 -44.16 -39.05
CA LEU A 107 13.99 -45.56 -39.06
C LEU A 107 13.22 -46.36 -40.12
N VAL A 108 11.95 -46.09 -40.31
CA VAL A 108 11.13 -46.75 -41.37
C VAL A 108 11.49 -46.25 -42.76
N ALA A 109 11.81 -44.98 -42.91
CA ALA A 109 12.16 -44.39 -44.21
C ALA A 109 13.56 -44.77 -44.70
N ASN A 110 14.49 -45.16 -43.80
CA ASN A 110 15.86 -45.60 -44.10
C ASN A 110 16.06 -47.07 -43.64
N PRO A 111 15.61 -48.05 -44.38
CA PRO A 111 15.81 -49.48 -44.03
C PRO A 111 17.25 -49.91 -44.11
#